data_d28a2e81eb5202f012508650548d455e
#
_entry.id   d28a2e81eb5202f012508650548d455e
#
_cell.length_a   1.000
_cell.length_b   1.000
_cell.length_c   1.000
_cell.angle_alpha   90.00
_cell.angle_beta   90.00
_cell.angle_gamma   90.00
#
_symmetry.space_group_name_H-M   'P 1'
#
loop_
_entity.id
_entity.type
_entity.pdbx_description
1 polymer ?
#
loop_
_entity_poly.entity_id
_entity_poly.type
_entity_poly.pdbx_seq_one_letter_code
_entity_poly.pdbx_strand_id
1 'polypeptide(L)'
;TIDPAFGDEEELKALVKEAHDMGIRIMLDAEFNHCGEQFAPWQDVVENGPESEYYDWFFINQWPLDTKKHDTRDGRYYSFAFAGGMPKLNTNHPGVIAYFKDLCSYWLREWDIDGIRFDVGNEVSHLFLKELRKVLKKIKPEVFLLGEIWHDAIAWLGGDEYDSVMNYPLVESIHDFFNDENRTAGQFSHSVNRCYSLYMKQTNRVLFNLLDSHDTERLFTRVGSLGRFYGQLALLFTMEGSPCIYYGTEIAMEGGFDPDCRRCMPWNEIESGTYDERINAVRTLIRLRKTKKACKSEKIIWQNTGHAR
;
A
#
# COMPACT_ATOMS: atom_id res chain seq x y z
N THR A 1 14.45 15.29 1.83
CA THR A 1 14.12 16.21 2.94
C THR A 1 12.68 15.96 3.38
N ILE A 2 12.42 16.06 4.68
CA ILE A 2 11.07 16.01 5.24
C ILE A 2 10.41 17.37 4.98
N ASP A 3 9.11 17.36 4.67
CA ASP A 3 8.36 18.60 4.53
C ASP A 3 8.26 19.28 5.91
N PRO A 4 8.66 20.56 6.03
CA PRO A 4 8.64 21.28 7.30
C PRO A 4 7.27 21.34 8.00
N ALA A 5 6.17 21.12 7.25
CA ALA A 5 4.83 21.02 7.84
C ALA A 5 4.64 19.77 8.72
N PHE A 6 5.48 18.75 8.53
CA PHE A 6 5.45 17.48 9.29
C PHE A 6 6.59 17.38 10.31
N GLY A 7 7.47 18.36 10.36
CA GLY A 7 8.61 18.36 11.25
C GLY A 7 9.96 18.24 10.55
N ASP A 8 10.94 17.75 11.25
CA ASP A 8 12.30 17.57 10.74
C ASP A 8 12.78 16.10 10.88
N GLU A 9 14.02 15.89 10.52
CA GLU A 9 14.62 14.55 10.53
C GLU A 9 14.81 14.00 11.96
N GLU A 10 15.10 14.85 12.92
CA GLU A 10 15.28 14.42 14.31
C GLU A 10 13.93 14.06 14.95
N GLU A 11 12.86 14.76 14.59
CA GLU A 11 11.50 14.41 15.02
C GLU A 11 11.06 13.08 14.42
N LEU A 12 11.37 12.79 13.13
CA LEU A 12 11.10 11.48 12.52
C LEU A 12 11.90 10.36 13.22
N LYS A 13 13.19 10.57 13.49
CA LYS A 13 14.01 9.59 14.23
C LYS A 13 13.45 9.33 15.64
N ALA A 14 13.02 10.39 16.32
CA ALA A 14 12.39 10.27 17.62
C ALA A 14 11.08 9.47 17.56
N LEU A 15 10.23 9.75 16.56
CA LEU A 15 8.99 9.00 16.30
C LEU A 15 9.27 7.50 16.06
N VAL A 16 10.23 7.18 15.18
CA VAL A 16 10.59 5.78 14.89
C VAL A 16 11.09 5.07 16.15
N LYS A 17 11.96 5.74 16.94
CA LYS A 17 12.46 5.20 18.19
C LYS A 17 11.33 4.94 19.20
N GLU A 18 10.43 5.88 19.39
CA GLU A 18 9.30 5.71 20.30
C GLU A 18 8.37 4.59 19.86
N ALA A 19 8.10 4.47 18.56
CA ALA A 19 7.34 3.36 17.98
C ALA A 19 8.02 2.01 18.28
N HIS A 20 9.35 1.90 18.12
CA HIS A 20 10.11 0.70 18.43
C HIS A 20 10.05 0.35 19.92
N ASP A 21 10.17 1.34 20.80
CA ASP A 21 10.06 1.15 22.27
C ASP A 21 8.65 0.62 22.65
N MET A 22 7.63 0.91 21.86
CA MET A 22 6.27 0.36 21.99
C MET A 22 6.06 -0.98 21.25
N GLY A 23 7.06 -1.50 20.53
CA GLY A 23 6.96 -2.70 19.72
C GLY A 23 6.23 -2.51 18.40
N ILE A 24 6.15 -1.27 17.90
CA ILE A 24 5.55 -0.90 16.61
C ILE A 24 6.65 -0.71 15.59
N ARG A 25 6.47 -1.22 14.37
CA ARG A 25 7.38 -1.05 13.24
C ARG A 25 6.87 0.04 12.31
N ILE A 26 7.78 0.79 11.70
CA ILE A 26 7.48 1.89 10.79
C ILE A 26 7.80 1.49 9.35
N MET A 27 6.83 1.69 8.47
CA MET A 27 6.98 1.53 7.02
C MET A 27 6.73 2.87 6.35
N LEU A 28 7.62 3.27 5.44
CA LEU A 28 7.43 4.46 4.62
C LEU A 28 6.84 4.10 3.26
N ASP A 29 6.07 5.02 2.71
CA ASP A 29 5.59 4.96 1.34
C ASP A 29 6.62 5.55 0.37
N ALA A 30 6.78 4.93 -0.79
CA ALA A 30 7.81 5.25 -1.77
C ALA A 30 7.22 5.36 -3.19
N GLU A 31 7.05 6.59 -3.65
CA GLU A 31 6.57 6.93 -4.99
C GLU A 31 7.75 6.97 -5.97
N PHE A 32 8.21 5.79 -6.42
CA PHE A 32 9.38 5.66 -7.30
C PHE A 32 9.02 5.39 -8.77
N ASN A 33 7.74 5.20 -9.07
CA ASN A 33 7.25 5.10 -10.44
C ASN A 33 7.33 6.44 -11.18
N HIS A 34 7.06 7.52 -10.48
CA HIS A 34 7.03 8.89 -10.97
C HIS A 34 7.60 9.83 -9.90
N CYS A 35 7.73 11.08 -10.20
CA CYS A 35 8.13 12.09 -9.22
C CYS A 35 7.22 13.32 -9.33
N GLY A 36 7.30 14.21 -8.35
CA GLY A 36 6.66 15.52 -8.41
C GLY A 36 7.47 16.51 -9.25
N GLU A 37 6.83 17.60 -9.69
CA GLU A 37 7.45 18.66 -10.48
C GLU A 37 8.67 19.30 -9.81
N GLN A 38 8.75 19.26 -8.47
CA GLN A 38 9.84 19.86 -7.71
C GLN A 38 11.05 18.93 -7.53
N PHE A 39 11.03 17.74 -8.11
CA PHE A 39 12.17 16.84 -8.06
C PHE A 39 13.36 17.45 -8.80
N ALA A 40 14.49 17.60 -8.11
CA ALA A 40 15.64 18.34 -8.65
C ALA A 40 16.14 17.82 -10.01
N PRO A 41 16.27 16.51 -10.28
CA PRO A 41 16.58 16.01 -11.61
C PRO A 41 15.57 16.39 -12.69
N TRP A 42 14.26 16.45 -12.36
CA TRP A 42 13.24 16.89 -13.29
C TRP A 42 13.37 18.38 -13.60
N GLN A 43 13.59 19.19 -12.59
CA GLN A 43 13.80 20.64 -12.78
C GLN A 43 15.02 20.93 -13.67
N ASP A 44 16.12 20.20 -13.47
CA ASP A 44 17.31 20.31 -14.32
C ASP A 44 16.99 19.94 -15.78
N VAL A 45 16.20 18.88 -16.00
CA VAL A 45 15.76 18.51 -17.37
C VAL A 45 14.87 19.60 -17.97
N VAL A 46 13.95 20.18 -17.21
CA VAL A 46 13.09 21.26 -17.70
C VAL A 46 13.89 22.48 -18.13
N GLU A 47 14.98 22.80 -17.44
CA GLU A 47 15.86 23.94 -17.72
C GLU A 47 16.82 23.65 -18.86
N ASN A 48 17.53 22.51 -18.82
CA ASN A 48 18.70 22.22 -19.68
C ASN A 48 18.37 21.24 -20.82
N GLY A 49 17.23 20.58 -20.79
CA GLY A 49 16.81 19.65 -21.84
C GLY A 49 17.78 18.51 -22.08
N PRO A 50 18.07 18.19 -23.35
CA PRO A 50 19.00 17.12 -23.71
C PRO A 50 20.43 17.26 -23.18
N GLU A 51 20.81 18.46 -22.73
CA GLU A 51 22.14 18.70 -22.10
C GLU A 51 22.15 18.32 -20.62
N SER A 52 20.99 18.05 -20.00
CA SER A 52 20.89 17.57 -18.62
C SER A 52 21.44 16.15 -18.49
N GLU A 53 22.25 15.90 -17.47
CA GLU A 53 22.69 14.54 -17.12
C GLU A 53 21.54 13.61 -16.70
N TYR A 54 20.39 14.18 -16.36
CA TYR A 54 19.18 13.46 -15.95
C TYR A 54 18.17 13.24 -17.09
N TYR A 55 18.47 13.68 -18.34
CA TYR A 55 17.51 13.62 -19.44
C TYR A 55 16.95 12.21 -19.66
N ASP A 56 17.81 11.19 -19.66
CA ASP A 56 17.42 9.78 -19.84
C ASP A 56 16.81 9.11 -18.59
N TRP A 57 16.67 9.87 -17.48
CA TRP A 57 15.92 9.41 -16.30
C TRP A 57 14.42 9.44 -16.54
N PHE A 58 13.98 10.10 -17.60
CA PHE A 58 12.59 10.28 -17.97
C PHE A 58 12.34 9.82 -19.41
N PHE A 59 11.09 9.60 -19.77
CA PHE A 59 10.70 9.23 -21.13
C PHE A 59 10.18 10.45 -21.87
N ILE A 60 11.07 11.18 -22.52
CA ILE A 60 10.79 12.43 -23.22
C ILE A 60 10.81 12.19 -24.74
N ASN A 61 9.73 12.53 -25.41
CA ASN A 61 9.55 12.36 -26.85
C ASN A 61 9.64 13.66 -27.65
N GLN A 62 9.44 14.80 -26.98
CA GLN A 62 9.47 16.12 -27.61
C GLN A 62 10.20 17.12 -26.74
N TRP A 63 11.02 17.95 -27.36
CA TRP A 63 11.70 19.07 -26.73
C TRP A 63 11.50 20.35 -27.58
N PRO A 64 11.30 21.56 -27.03
CA PRO A 64 11.23 21.88 -25.61
C PRO A 64 9.94 21.37 -24.94
N LEU A 65 10.01 21.18 -23.60
CA LEU A 65 8.87 20.73 -22.82
C LEU A 65 7.88 21.88 -22.57
N ASP A 66 6.61 21.63 -22.86
CA ASP A 66 5.53 22.49 -22.37
C ASP A 66 5.00 21.96 -21.03
N THR A 67 5.59 22.44 -19.94
CA THR A 67 5.21 22.05 -18.58
C THR A 67 3.95 22.76 -18.08
N LYS A 68 3.45 23.79 -18.79
CA LYS A 68 2.20 24.49 -18.42
C LYS A 68 0.96 23.68 -18.80
N LYS A 69 1.09 22.78 -19.73
CA LYS A 69 0.01 21.88 -20.14
C LYS A 69 -0.01 20.67 -19.24
N HIS A 70 -1.04 20.58 -18.39
CA HIS A 70 -1.14 19.51 -17.39
C HIS A 70 -1.44 18.11 -17.97
N ASP A 71 -2.09 18.03 -19.14
CA ASP A 71 -2.43 16.74 -19.80
C ASP A 71 -1.30 16.33 -20.75
N THR A 72 -0.77 15.10 -20.61
CA THR A 72 0.32 14.56 -21.44
C THR A 72 -0.14 13.53 -22.47
N ARG A 73 -1.44 13.42 -22.75
CA ARG A 73 -1.96 12.50 -23.81
C ARG A 73 -1.46 12.83 -25.21
N ASP A 74 -0.89 14.00 -25.41
CA ASP A 74 -0.19 14.36 -26.65
C ASP A 74 1.14 13.60 -26.83
N GLY A 75 1.62 12.88 -25.80
CA GLY A 75 2.79 12.04 -25.86
C GLY A 75 4.12 12.77 -25.79
N ARG A 76 4.17 14.07 -25.39
CA ARG A 76 5.43 14.83 -25.30
C ARG A 76 6.43 14.24 -24.30
N TYR A 77 5.94 13.73 -23.19
CA TYR A 77 6.66 12.87 -22.24
C TYR A 77 5.69 11.94 -21.50
N TYR A 78 6.19 10.86 -20.94
CA TYR A 78 5.37 9.97 -20.13
C TYR A 78 5.18 10.55 -18.73
N SER A 79 3.98 10.44 -18.21
CA SER A 79 3.61 10.79 -16.85
C SER A 79 2.61 9.78 -16.29
N PHE A 80 2.55 9.66 -14.98
CA PHE A 80 1.54 8.82 -14.34
C PHE A 80 0.15 9.41 -14.56
N ALA A 81 -0.81 8.56 -14.92
CA ALA A 81 -2.20 8.94 -15.20
C ALA A 81 -2.37 10.11 -16.19
N PHE A 82 -1.41 10.34 -17.08
CA PHE A 82 -1.35 11.47 -18.00
C PHE A 82 -1.30 12.86 -17.31
N ALA A 83 -0.98 12.88 -16.01
CA ALA A 83 -0.84 14.13 -15.27
C ALA A 83 0.58 14.69 -15.40
N GLY A 84 0.70 15.86 -16.05
CA GLY A 84 2.00 16.47 -16.37
C GLY A 84 2.86 16.78 -15.16
N GLY A 85 2.26 17.01 -13.98
CA GLY A 85 2.96 17.20 -12.72
C GLY A 85 3.55 15.92 -12.10
N MET A 86 3.35 14.77 -12.76
CA MET A 86 3.83 13.46 -12.28
C MET A 86 4.69 12.74 -13.35
N PRO A 87 5.85 13.30 -13.76
CA PRO A 87 6.69 12.72 -14.80
C PRO A 87 7.19 11.33 -14.39
N LYS A 88 7.06 10.38 -15.33
CA LYS A 88 7.43 8.98 -15.10
C LYS A 88 8.95 8.80 -15.11
N LEU A 89 9.46 8.11 -14.10
CA LEU A 89 10.87 7.76 -14.00
C LEU A 89 11.19 6.51 -14.82
N ASN A 90 12.33 6.55 -15.50
CA ASN A 90 12.93 5.39 -16.15
C ASN A 90 13.64 4.52 -15.10
N THR A 91 12.88 3.68 -14.42
CA THR A 91 13.41 2.80 -13.36
C THR A 91 14.34 1.69 -13.87
N ASN A 92 14.59 1.60 -15.20
CA ASN A 92 15.66 0.77 -15.77
C ASN A 92 17.00 1.53 -15.91
N HIS A 93 16.98 2.86 -15.77
CA HIS A 93 18.19 3.65 -15.91
C HIS A 93 19.13 3.43 -14.72
N PRO A 94 20.45 3.15 -14.94
CA PRO A 94 21.39 2.87 -13.86
C PRO A 94 21.51 4.00 -12.83
N GLY A 95 21.46 5.26 -13.27
CA GLY A 95 21.49 6.44 -12.40
C GLY A 95 20.27 6.53 -11.49
N VAL A 96 19.06 6.22 -12.01
CA VAL A 96 17.84 6.15 -11.21
C VAL A 96 17.94 5.04 -10.16
N ILE A 97 18.41 3.85 -10.58
CA ILE A 97 18.62 2.73 -9.66
C ILE A 97 19.60 3.11 -8.55
N ALA A 98 20.73 3.73 -8.89
CA ALA A 98 21.76 4.14 -7.93
C ALA A 98 21.18 5.17 -6.94
N TYR A 99 20.51 6.20 -7.43
CA TYR A 99 19.92 7.25 -6.62
C TYR A 99 18.95 6.70 -5.56
N PHE A 100 18.02 5.85 -5.95
CA PHE A 100 17.04 5.29 -5.01
C PHE A 100 17.62 4.19 -4.10
N LYS A 101 18.67 3.49 -4.53
CA LYS A 101 19.44 2.59 -3.64
C LYS A 101 20.08 3.39 -2.50
N ASP A 102 20.69 4.52 -2.81
CA ASP A 102 21.31 5.38 -1.81
C ASP A 102 20.27 6.00 -0.88
N LEU A 103 19.17 6.50 -1.43
CA LEU A 103 18.06 7.07 -0.66
C LEU A 103 17.45 6.06 0.31
N CYS A 104 17.07 4.87 -0.16
CA CYS A 104 16.49 3.84 0.70
C CYS A 104 17.50 3.29 1.71
N SER A 105 18.79 3.22 1.34
CA SER A 105 19.84 2.82 2.27
C SER A 105 20.01 3.84 3.40
N TYR A 106 19.88 5.13 3.08
CA TYR A 106 19.86 6.20 4.06
C TYR A 106 18.67 6.06 5.02
N TRP A 107 17.46 5.85 4.52
CA TRP A 107 16.28 5.64 5.36
C TRP A 107 16.44 4.49 6.35
N LEU A 108 17.04 3.37 5.90
CA LEU A 108 17.26 2.22 6.78
C LEU A 108 18.35 2.46 7.84
N ARG A 109 19.41 3.20 7.49
CA ARG A 109 20.54 3.42 8.39
C ARG A 109 20.30 4.54 9.38
N GLU A 110 19.74 5.65 8.87
CA GLU A 110 19.61 6.88 9.65
C GLU A 110 18.27 7.02 10.34
N TRP A 111 17.20 6.53 9.72
CA TRP A 111 15.86 6.59 10.29
C TRP A 111 15.38 5.28 10.90
N ASP A 112 16.13 4.20 10.70
CA ASP A 112 15.86 2.84 11.20
C ASP A 112 14.46 2.31 10.87
N ILE A 113 13.90 2.69 9.73
CA ILE A 113 12.58 2.20 9.28
C ILE A 113 12.61 0.68 9.06
N ASP A 114 11.43 0.04 9.12
CA ASP A 114 11.29 -1.42 9.06
C ASP A 114 10.71 -1.93 7.75
N GLY A 115 10.18 -1.06 6.93
CA GLY A 115 9.60 -1.45 5.65
C GLY A 115 9.47 -0.30 4.68
N ILE A 116 9.23 -0.66 3.42
CA ILE A 116 8.94 0.27 2.34
C ILE A 116 7.75 -0.27 1.55
N ARG A 117 6.69 0.53 1.42
CA ARG A 117 5.62 0.29 0.46
C ARG A 117 5.96 1.01 -0.84
N PHE A 118 5.88 0.33 -1.94
CA PHE A 118 6.12 0.89 -3.27
C PHE A 118 4.78 1.21 -3.93
N ASP A 119 4.52 2.51 -4.08
CA ASP A 119 3.38 3.05 -4.81
C ASP A 119 3.46 2.66 -6.28
N VAL A 120 2.30 2.35 -6.89
CA VAL A 120 2.22 1.88 -8.29
C VAL A 120 3.24 0.77 -8.58
N GLY A 121 3.35 -0.18 -7.66
CA GLY A 121 4.43 -1.18 -7.63
C GLY A 121 4.53 -2.07 -8.87
N ASN A 122 3.46 -2.19 -9.65
CA ASN A 122 3.43 -2.96 -10.91
C ASN A 122 4.05 -2.22 -12.10
N GLU A 123 4.28 -0.92 -12.01
CA GLU A 123 4.89 -0.10 -13.07
C GLU A 123 6.37 0.20 -12.83
N VAL A 124 6.89 -0.16 -11.67
CA VAL A 124 8.33 -0.09 -11.36
C VAL A 124 9.03 -1.30 -11.99
N SER A 125 10.22 -1.11 -12.56
CA SER A 125 10.90 -2.19 -13.29
C SER A 125 11.36 -3.32 -12.35
N HIS A 126 11.27 -4.55 -12.83
CA HIS A 126 11.77 -5.74 -12.11
C HIS A 126 13.26 -5.63 -11.77
N LEU A 127 14.08 -5.06 -12.68
CA LEU A 127 15.49 -4.84 -12.43
C LEU A 127 15.72 -3.91 -11.23
N PHE A 128 14.99 -2.79 -11.18
CA PHE A 128 15.04 -1.83 -10.07
C PHE A 128 14.74 -2.52 -8.74
N LEU A 129 13.62 -3.25 -8.67
CA LEU A 129 13.19 -3.92 -7.45
C LEU A 129 14.22 -4.95 -6.97
N LYS A 130 14.78 -5.76 -7.89
CA LYS A 130 15.80 -6.75 -7.56
C LYS A 130 17.09 -6.10 -7.04
N GLU A 131 17.51 -5.00 -7.65
CA GLU A 131 18.69 -4.27 -7.23
C GLU A 131 18.51 -3.57 -5.87
N LEU A 132 17.33 -2.95 -5.64
CA LEU A 132 17.00 -2.40 -4.34
C LEU A 132 16.99 -3.50 -3.27
N ARG A 133 16.23 -4.57 -3.49
CA ARG A 133 16.14 -5.68 -2.52
C ARG A 133 17.50 -6.21 -2.11
N LYS A 134 18.42 -6.42 -3.06
CA LYS A 134 19.79 -6.92 -2.75
C LYS A 134 20.52 -6.05 -1.74
N VAL A 135 20.39 -4.73 -1.87
CA VAL A 135 21.07 -3.77 -0.98
C VAL A 135 20.34 -3.67 0.35
N LEU A 136 19.03 -3.48 0.32
CA LEU A 136 18.23 -3.25 1.52
C LEU A 136 18.25 -4.46 2.46
N LYS A 137 18.14 -5.68 1.93
CA LYS A 137 18.23 -6.92 2.71
C LYS A 137 19.62 -7.18 3.28
N LYS A 138 20.69 -6.58 2.74
CA LYS A 138 22.02 -6.62 3.36
C LYS A 138 22.14 -5.67 4.54
N ILE A 139 21.45 -4.52 4.49
CA ILE A 139 21.45 -3.53 5.57
C ILE A 139 20.58 -4.00 6.72
N LYS A 140 19.33 -4.39 6.42
CA LYS A 140 18.35 -4.85 7.40
C LYS A 140 17.64 -6.10 6.84
N PRO A 141 18.09 -7.32 7.17
CA PRO A 141 17.54 -8.56 6.58
C PRO A 141 16.02 -8.71 6.72
N GLU A 142 15.46 -8.17 7.79
CA GLU A 142 14.03 -8.18 8.10
C GLU A 142 13.22 -7.03 7.48
N VAL A 143 13.85 -6.08 6.76
CA VAL A 143 13.10 -4.99 6.09
C VAL A 143 11.99 -5.57 5.22
N PHE A 144 10.79 -5.04 5.37
CA PHE A 144 9.62 -5.54 4.64
C PHE A 144 9.37 -4.71 3.39
N LEU A 145 9.35 -5.36 2.22
CA LEU A 145 9.13 -4.71 0.93
C LEU A 145 7.73 -5.08 0.44
N LEU A 146 6.84 -4.08 0.43
CA LEU A 146 5.44 -4.21 0.07
C LEU A 146 5.16 -3.51 -1.26
N GLY A 147 4.60 -4.22 -2.23
CA GLY A 147 4.16 -3.62 -3.49
C GLY A 147 2.68 -3.26 -3.47
N GLU A 148 2.32 -2.10 -3.97
CA GLU A 148 0.94 -1.82 -4.33
C GLU A 148 0.66 -2.39 -5.72
N ILE A 149 -0.11 -3.46 -5.76
CA ILE A 149 -0.54 -4.12 -7.01
C ILE A 149 -2.01 -4.51 -6.87
N TRP A 150 -2.85 -3.98 -7.76
CA TRP A 150 -4.31 -4.14 -7.68
C TRP A 150 -4.82 -5.45 -8.28
N HIS A 151 -3.98 -6.18 -8.98
CA HIS A 151 -4.32 -7.42 -9.67
C HIS A 151 -3.44 -8.59 -9.21
N ASP A 152 -3.42 -9.68 -9.95
CA ASP A 152 -2.52 -10.81 -9.72
C ASP A 152 -1.05 -10.36 -9.76
N ALA A 153 -0.33 -10.64 -8.70
CA ALA A 153 1.02 -10.17 -8.46
C ALA A 153 2.09 -11.28 -8.52
N ILE A 154 1.78 -12.43 -9.10
CA ILE A 154 2.70 -13.60 -9.12
C ILE A 154 4.07 -13.25 -9.71
N ALA A 155 4.12 -12.34 -10.70
CA ALA A 155 5.35 -11.94 -11.35
C ALA A 155 6.36 -11.23 -10.42
N TRP A 156 5.88 -10.60 -9.34
CA TRP A 156 6.68 -9.84 -8.38
C TRP A 156 6.99 -10.59 -7.08
N LEU A 157 6.37 -11.78 -6.91
CA LEU A 157 6.44 -12.55 -5.67
C LEU A 157 7.30 -13.82 -5.80
N GLY A 158 8.26 -13.81 -6.71
CA GLY A 158 9.24 -14.89 -6.91
C GLY A 158 10.29 -15.01 -5.79
N GLY A 159 10.35 -14.06 -4.86
CA GLY A 159 11.26 -14.04 -3.71
C GLY A 159 12.47 -13.12 -3.87
N ASP A 160 12.63 -12.49 -5.03
CA ASP A 160 13.74 -11.59 -5.36
C ASP A 160 13.31 -10.11 -5.55
N GLU A 161 12.03 -9.81 -5.35
CA GLU A 161 11.44 -8.46 -5.45
C GLU A 161 10.68 -8.11 -4.18
N TYR A 162 9.32 -8.13 -4.19
CA TYR A 162 8.54 -7.86 -2.99
C TYR A 162 8.50 -9.06 -2.03
N ASP A 163 8.34 -8.77 -0.73
CA ASP A 163 8.00 -9.79 0.27
C ASP A 163 6.49 -10.06 0.27
N SER A 164 5.71 -9.03 -0.07
CA SER A 164 4.25 -9.08 -0.09
C SER A 164 3.68 -8.00 -1.01
N VAL A 165 2.38 -8.09 -1.25
CA VAL A 165 1.60 -7.07 -1.95
C VAL A 165 0.32 -6.75 -1.19
N MET A 166 -0.25 -5.57 -1.44
CA MET A 166 -1.60 -5.22 -1.01
C MET A 166 -2.60 -6.14 -1.73
N ASN A 167 -3.33 -6.96 -0.95
CA ASN A 167 -4.13 -8.07 -1.49
C ASN A 167 -5.51 -7.62 -1.96
N TYR A 168 -5.55 -6.74 -2.96
CA TYR A 168 -6.81 -6.26 -3.55
C TYR A 168 -7.72 -7.36 -4.11
N PRO A 169 -7.22 -8.47 -4.72
CA PRO A 169 -8.10 -9.56 -5.15
C PRO A 169 -8.93 -10.18 -4.01
N LEU A 170 -8.39 -10.21 -2.77
CA LEU A 170 -9.16 -10.67 -1.61
C LEU A 170 -10.21 -9.64 -1.19
N VAL A 171 -9.88 -8.35 -1.24
CA VAL A 171 -10.83 -7.25 -0.98
C VAL A 171 -12.07 -7.40 -1.87
N GLU A 172 -11.86 -7.51 -3.18
CA GLU A 172 -12.95 -7.65 -4.15
C GLU A 172 -13.79 -8.91 -3.88
N SER A 173 -13.13 -10.04 -3.56
CA SER A 173 -13.82 -11.28 -3.22
C SER A 173 -14.73 -11.14 -2.01
N ILE A 174 -14.28 -10.42 -0.98
CA ILE A 174 -15.06 -10.17 0.24
C ILE A 174 -16.20 -9.19 -0.05
N HIS A 175 -15.93 -8.08 -0.73
CA HIS A 175 -16.94 -7.08 -1.05
C HIS A 175 -18.06 -7.66 -1.92
N ASP A 176 -17.73 -8.39 -2.98
CA ASP A 176 -18.68 -9.05 -3.84
C ASP A 176 -19.63 -9.96 -3.05
N PHE A 177 -19.09 -10.73 -2.12
CA PHE A 177 -19.89 -11.66 -1.33
C PHE A 177 -20.89 -10.95 -0.40
N PHE A 178 -20.51 -9.82 0.19
CA PHE A 178 -21.38 -9.10 1.13
C PHE A 178 -22.35 -8.13 0.45
N ASN A 179 -22.02 -7.62 -0.73
CA ASN A 179 -22.78 -6.56 -1.37
C ASN A 179 -23.63 -7.06 -2.55
N ASP A 180 -23.26 -8.16 -3.21
CA ASP A 180 -24.07 -8.77 -4.26
C ASP A 180 -24.88 -9.97 -3.69
N GLU A 181 -26.20 -9.79 -3.60
CA GLU A 181 -27.13 -10.81 -3.09
C GLU A 181 -27.14 -12.09 -3.93
N ASN A 182 -26.72 -12.03 -5.19
CA ASN A 182 -26.64 -13.18 -6.08
C ASN A 182 -25.36 -14.02 -5.85
N ARG A 183 -24.40 -13.50 -5.09
CA ARG A 183 -23.16 -14.24 -4.78
C ARG A 183 -23.44 -15.38 -3.79
N THR A 184 -23.14 -16.60 -4.20
CA THR A 184 -23.27 -17.79 -3.36
C THR A 184 -22.02 -18.01 -2.50
N ALA A 185 -22.17 -18.73 -1.38
CA ALA A 185 -21.05 -19.15 -0.54
C ALA A 185 -20.03 -20.01 -1.34
N GLY A 186 -20.48 -20.80 -2.31
CA GLY A 186 -19.62 -21.58 -3.19
C GLY A 186 -18.75 -20.69 -4.09
N GLN A 187 -19.30 -19.63 -4.68
CA GLN A 187 -18.55 -18.67 -5.48
C GLN A 187 -17.54 -17.89 -4.62
N PHE A 188 -17.93 -17.50 -3.41
CA PHE A 188 -17.04 -16.85 -2.45
C PHE A 188 -15.86 -17.76 -2.07
N SER A 189 -16.12 -19.01 -1.69
CA SER A 189 -15.05 -19.96 -1.36
C SER A 189 -14.10 -20.20 -2.54
N HIS A 190 -14.64 -20.25 -3.77
CA HIS A 190 -13.82 -20.39 -4.97
C HIS A 190 -12.92 -19.17 -5.18
N SER A 191 -13.44 -17.94 -5.10
CA SER A 191 -12.63 -16.73 -5.30
C SER A 191 -11.56 -16.55 -4.23
N VAL A 192 -11.86 -16.83 -2.95
CA VAL A 192 -10.87 -16.80 -1.86
C VAL A 192 -9.79 -17.86 -2.07
N ASN A 193 -10.17 -19.11 -2.39
CA ASN A 193 -9.20 -20.16 -2.66
C ASN A 193 -8.30 -19.80 -3.85
N ARG A 194 -8.84 -19.16 -4.89
CA ARG A 194 -8.05 -18.66 -6.01
C ARG A 194 -6.98 -17.66 -5.53
N CYS A 195 -7.34 -16.68 -4.69
CA CYS A 195 -6.38 -15.70 -4.16
C CYS A 195 -5.19 -16.38 -3.47
N TYR A 196 -5.43 -17.41 -2.66
CA TYR A 196 -4.39 -18.12 -1.92
C TYR A 196 -3.68 -19.22 -2.73
N SER A 197 -4.22 -19.66 -3.85
CA SER A 197 -3.57 -20.64 -4.72
C SER A 197 -2.56 -20.05 -5.71
N LEU A 198 -2.58 -18.71 -5.89
CA LEU A 198 -1.69 -18.00 -6.82
C LEU A 198 -0.25 -17.93 -6.30
N TYR A 199 -0.05 -17.90 -4.99
CA TYR A 199 1.25 -17.59 -4.40
C TYR A 199 1.80 -18.73 -3.56
N MET A 200 3.10 -18.66 -3.30
CA MET A 200 3.76 -19.61 -2.39
C MET A 200 3.22 -19.44 -0.96
N LYS A 201 3.22 -20.51 -0.17
CA LYS A 201 2.71 -20.50 1.21
C LYS A 201 3.34 -19.43 2.09
N GLN A 202 4.65 -19.23 1.99
CA GLN A 202 5.36 -18.21 2.75
C GLN A 202 4.88 -16.79 2.39
N THR A 203 4.52 -16.55 1.14
CA THR A 203 3.94 -15.29 0.68
C THR A 203 2.52 -15.11 1.24
N ASN A 204 1.68 -16.15 1.18
CA ASN A 204 0.32 -16.10 1.71
C ASN A 204 0.28 -15.71 3.19
N ARG A 205 1.25 -16.17 3.99
CA ARG A 205 1.35 -15.84 5.42
C ARG A 205 1.56 -14.37 5.71
N VAL A 206 2.09 -13.64 4.76
CA VAL A 206 2.44 -12.21 4.90
C VAL A 206 1.69 -11.31 3.92
N LEU A 207 0.73 -11.85 3.12
CA LEU A 207 -0.11 -11.04 2.26
C LEU A 207 -0.74 -9.90 3.05
N PHE A 208 -0.62 -8.68 2.55
CA PHE A 208 -1.12 -7.49 3.20
C PHE A 208 -2.61 -7.32 2.89
N ASN A 209 -3.45 -7.92 3.74
CA ASN A 209 -4.90 -7.93 3.57
C ASN A 209 -5.50 -6.64 4.10
N LEU A 210 -6.36 -6.00 3.31
CA LEU A 210 -7.05 -4.76 3.65
C LEU A 210 -8.51 -4.86 3.22
N LEU A 211 -9.35 -3.90 3.59
CA LEU A 211 -10.73 -3.77 3.13
C LEU A 211 -11.02 -2.40 2.53
N ASP A 212 -10.27 -1.40 2.94
CA ASP A 212 -10.27 -0.05 2.42
C ASP A 212 -8.87 0.56 2.49
N SER A 213 -8.68 1.65 1.78
CA SER A 213 -7.42 2.41 1.73
C SER A 213 -7.69 3.89 1.44
N HIS A 214 -6.62 4.66 1.32
CA HIS A 214 -6.68 6.07 0.92
C HIS A 214 -7.06 6.28 -0.57
N ASP A 215 -7.13 5.21 -1.37
CA ASP A 215 -7.50 5.24 -2.79
C ASP A 215 -8.88 4.63 -3.07
N THR A 216 -9.55 4.16 -2.02
CA THR A 216 -10.88 3.55 -2.14
C THR A 216 -11.91 4.28 -1.28
N GLU A 217 -13.18 4.06 -1.55
CA GLU A 217 -14.21 4.43 -0.58
C GLU A 217 -13.97 3.71 0.75
N ARG A 218 -14.31 4.37 1.86
CA ARG A 218 -14.27 3.78 3.19
C ARG A 218 -15.16 2.54 3.28
N LEU A 219 -14.69 1.52 3.99
CA LEU A 219 -15.43 0.27 4.18
C LEU A 219 -16.89 0.51 4.63
N PHE A 220 -17.10 1.34 5.65
CA PHE A 220 -18.45 1.58 6.17
C PHE A 220 -19.36 2.26 5.14
N THR A 221 -18.83 3.20 4.34
CA THR A 221 -19.58 3.84 3.24
C THR A 221 -20.00 2.81 2.19
N ARG A 222 -19.11 1.89 1.81
CA ARG A 222 -19.39 0.84 0.81
C ARG A 222 -20.47 -0.16 1.27
N VAL A 223 -20.54 -0.48 2.56
CA VAL A 223 -21.42 -1.55 3.06
C VAL A 223 -22.73 -1.04 3.65
N GLY A 224 -22.81 0.20 4.11
CA GLY A 224 -24.01 0.88 4.58
C GLY A 224 -24.66 0.30 5.86
N SER A 225 -24.05 -0.72 6.49
CA SER A 225 -24.57 -1.29 7.73
C SER A 225 -23.49 -1.85 8.62
N LEU A 226 -23.66 -1.73 9.95
CA LEU A 226 -22.72 -2.27 10.94
C LEU A 226 -22.61 -3.79 10.89
N GLY A 227 -23.70 -4.50 10.56
CA GLY A 227 -23.66 -5.96 10.45
C GLY A 227 -22.72 -6.43 9.34
N ARG A 228 -22.84 -5.87 8.12
CA ARG A 228 -21.93 -6.15 7.00
C ARG A 228 -20.52 -5.68 7.28
N PHE A 229 -20.37 -4.53 7.91
CA PHE A 229 -19.08 -3.98 8.30
C PHE A 229 -18.31 -4.92 9.24
N TYR A 230 -18.92 -5.35 10.34
CA TYR A 230 -18.28 -6.28 11.27
C TYR A 230 -18.07 -7.67 10.66
N GLY A 231 -18.98 -8.13 9.79
CA GLY A 231 -18.80 -9.38 9.05
C GLY A 231 -17.53 -9.38 8.18
N GLN A 232 -17.29 -8.29 7.45
CA GLN A 232 -16.08 -8.15 6.63
C GLN A 232 -14.82 -8.02 7.47
N LEU A 233 -14.86 -7.24 8.57
CA LEU A 233 -13.74 -7.18 9.52
C LEU A 233 -13.42 -8.54 10.15
N ALA A 234 -14.45 -9.31 10.50
CA ALA A 234 -14.26 -10.66 11.05
C ALA A 234 -13.52 -11.56 10.05
N LEU A 235 -13.83 -11.48 8.75
CA LEU A 235 -13.08 -12.17 7.71
C LEU A 235 -11.64 -11.68 7.63
N LEU A 236 -11.43 -10.36 7.58
CA LEU A 236 -10.07 -9.77 7.54
C LEU A 236 -9.18 -10.32 8.66
N PHE A 237 -9.71 -10.39 9.89
CA PHE A 237 -8.95 -10.85 11.06
C PHE A 237 -8.83 -12.37 11.18
N THR A 238 -9.58 -13.15 10.41
CA THR A 238 -9.56 -14.61 10.48
C THR A 238 -8.95 -15.29 9.25
N MET A 239 -8.76 -14.56 8.17
CA MET A 239 -8.07 -15.07 6.98
C MET A 239 -6.55 -15.11 7.16
N GLU A 240 -5.90 -15.99 6.38
CA GLU A 240 -4.43 -16.04 6.29
C GLU A 240 -3.88 -14.72 5.75
N GLY A 241 -2.69 -14.32 6.19
CA GLY A 241 -2.04 -13.05 5.83
C GLY A 241 -1.96 -12.08 7.00
N SER A 242 -1.60 -10.84 6.73
CA SER A 242 -1.45 -9.75 7.71
C SER A 242 -2.61 -8.77 7.55
N PRO A 243 -3.54 -8.68 8.50
CA PRO A 243 -4.64 -7.73 8.42
C PRO A 243 -4.14 -6.30 8.59
N CYS A 244 -4.55 -5.43 7.69
CA CYS A 244 -4.33 -4.00 7.74
C CYS A 244 -5.67 -3.29 7.95
N ILE A 245 -5.69 -2.27 8.80
CA ILE A 245 -6.80 -1.36 9.01
C ILE A 245 -6.34 0.03 8.56
N TYR A 246 -7.08 0.62 7.65
CA TYR A 246 -6.90 2.03 7.30
C TYR A 246 -7.36 2.88 8.49
N TYR A 247 -6.64 3.99 8.82
CA TYR A 247 -7.02 4.81 9.96
C TYR A 247 -8.48 5.26 9.86
N GLY A 248 -9.18 5.27 10.98
CA GLY A 248 -10.62 5.58 11.02
C GLY A 248 -11.55 4.42 10.71
N THR A 249 -11.09 3.33 10.13
CA THR A 249 -11.91 2.13 9.92
C THR A 249 -12.33 1.53 11.26
N GLU A 250 -11.51 1.61 12.29
CA GLU A 250 -11.83 1.15 13.65
C GLU A 250 -13.03 1.87 14.30
N ILE A 251 -13.36 3.05 13.82
CA ILE A 251 -14.54 3.82 14.26
C ILE A 251 -15.68 3.79 13.23
N ALA A 252 -15.55 3.00 12.16
CA ALA A 252 -16.46 2.99 11.01
C ALA A 252 -16.61 4.40 10.39
N MET A 253 -15.48 5.08 10.17
CA MET A 253 -15.46 6.39 9.51
C MET A 253 -16.03 6.26 8.10
N GLU A 254 -16.87 7.23 7.73
CA GLU A 254 -17.41 7.36 6.38
C GLU A 254 -16.49 8.20 5.48
N GLY A 255 -16.53 7.94 4.18
CA GLY A 255 -15.86 8.70 3.15
C GLY A 255 -16.03 8.04 1.80
N GLY A 256 -16.33 8.84 0.77
CA GLY A 256 -16.39 8.42 -0.63
C GLY A 256 -14.99 8.30 -1.24
N PHE A 257 -14.91 8.47 -2.57
CA PHE A 257 -13.63 8.44 -3.28
C PHE A 257 -12.71 9.60 -2.86
N ASP A 258 -11.43 9.44 -3.14
CA ASP A 258 -10.41 10.49 -2.92
C ASP A 258 -10.89 11.87 -3.44
N PRO A 259 -10.74 12.94 -2.65
CA PRO A 259 -10.07 13.04 -1.34
C PRO A 259 -10.98 12.77 -0.13
N ASP A 260 -12.27 12.48 -0.30
CA ASP A 260 -13.24 12.35 0.80
C ASP A 260 -12.94 11.18 1.75
N CYS A 261 -12.30 10.10 1.27
CA CYS A 261 -11.83 8.99 2.10
C CYS A 261 -10.68 9.39 3.06
N ARG A 262 -10.05 10.57 2.88
CA ARG A 262 -8.89 11.06 3.66
C ARG A 262 -9.29 12.11 4.70
N ARG A 263 -10.50 12.03 5.27
CA ARG A 263 -10.98 12.93 6.32
C ARG A 263 -10.11 12.84 7.58
N CYS A 264 -10.01 13.95 8.33
CA CYS A 264 -9.29 13.97 9.61
C CYS A 264 -9.95 13.06 10.64
N MET A 265 -9.12 12.50 11.55
CA MET A 265 -9.62 11.75 12.70
C MET A 265 -10.43 12.67 13.64
N PRO A 266 -11.62 12.25 14.06
CA PRO A 266 -12.46 13.00 15.00
C PRO A 266 -12.01 12.77 16.45
N TRP A 267 -10.85 13.30 16.81
CA TRP A 267 -10.22 13.03 18.12
C TRP A 267 -11.10 13.40 19.31
N ASN A 268 -11.80 14.54 19.26
CA ASN A 268 -12.69 14.97 20.34
C ASN A 268 -13.83 13.97 20.59
N GLU A 269 -14.42 13.43 19.52
CA GLU A 269 -15.50 12.44 19.60
C GLU A 269 -14.99 11.09 20.10
N ILE A 270 -13.75 10.74 19.75
CA ILE A 270 -13.08 9.53 20.24
C ILE A 270 -12.83 9.67 21.75
N GLU A 271 -12.27 10.80 22.18
CA GLU A 271 -11.98 11.07 23.59
C GLU A 271 -13.26 11.14 24.44
N SER A 272 -14.37 11.62 23.88
CA SER A 272 -15.69 11.62 24.54
C SER A 272 -16.34 10.26 24.66
N GLY A 273 -15.76 9.22 24.04
CA GLY A 273 -16.29 7.84 24.05
C GLY A 273 -17.39 7.55 23.00
N THR A 274 -17.65 8.47 22.07
CA THR A 274 -18.69 8.29 21.02
C THR A 274 -18.50 7.02 20.22
N TYR A 275 -17.28 6.55 20.02
CA TYR A 275 -16.95 5.39 19.23
C TYR A 275 -16.49 4.16 20.04
N ASP A 276 -16.63 4.18 21.36
CA ASP A 276 -16.13 3.11 22.25
C ASP A 276 -16.61 1.73 21.89
N GLU A 277 -17.88 1.57 21.51
CA GLU A 277 -18.44 0.28 21.09
C GLU A 277 -17.72 -0.26 19.85
N ARG A 278 -17.50 0.59 18.83
CA ARG A 278 -16.84 0.21 17.58
C ARG A 278 -15.37 -0.13 17.81
N ILE A 279 -14.66 0.69 18.55
CA ILE A 279 -13.26 0.46 18.92
C ILE A 279 -13.11 -0.85 19.71
N ASN A 280 -14.00 -1.12 20.66
CA ASN A 280 -13.96 -2.35 21.45
C ASN A 280 -14.29 -3.60 20.62
N ALA A 281 -15.16 -3.49 19.64
CA ALA A 281 -15.42 -4.57 18.68
C ALA A 281 -14.13 -4.92 17.89
N VAL A 282 -13.45 -3.92 17.34
CA VAL A 282 -12.19 -4.11 16.60
C VAL A 282 -11.09 -4.64 17.52
N ARG A 283 -10.93 -4.10 18.73
CA ARG A 283 -10.01 -4.64 19.75
C ARG A 283 -10.26 -6.12 20.05
N THR A 284 -11.52 -6.52 20.05
CA THR A 284 -11.89 -7.92 20.28
C THR A 284 -11.43 -8.81 19.12
N LEU A 285 -11.59 -8.37 17.85
CA LEU A 285 -11.11 -9.08 16.68
C LEU A 285 -9.56 -9.19 16.68
N ILE A 286 -8.87 -8.10 17.02
CA ILE A 286 -7.40 -8.08 17.17
C ILE A 286 -6.96 -9.10 18.22
N ARG A 287 -7.60 -9.10 19.40
CA ARG A 287 -7.30 -10.05 20.49
C ARG A 287 -7.57 -11.50 20.06
N LEU A 288 -8.68 -11.76 19.37
CA LEU A 288 -9.00 -13.07 18.81
C LEU A 288 -7.86 -13.56 17.90
N ARG A 289 -7.46 -12.74 16.93
CA ARG A 289 -6.36 -13.07 16.01
C ARG A 289 -5.04 -13.30 16.76
N LYS A 290 -4.70 -12.45 17.72
CA LYS A 290 -3.45 -12.59 18.50
C LYS A 290 -3.42 -13.90 19.31
N THR A 291 -4.54 -14.32 19.87
CA THR A 291 -4.62 -15.44 20.81
C THR A 291 -5.00 -16.79 20.18
N LYS A 292 -5.76 -16.79 19.09
CA LYS A 292 -6.27 -18.03 18.47
C LYS A 292 -5.41 -18.46 17.27
N LYS A 293 -4.76 -19.59 17.39
CA LYS A 293 -3.94 -20.17 16.31
C LYS A 293 -4.74 -20.39 15.02
N ALA A 294 -6.01 -20.76 15.13
CA ALA A 294 -6.90 -20.98 13.99
C ALA A 294 -7.00 -19.74 13.07
N CYS A 295 -7.00 -18.51 13.63
CA CYS A 295 -7.06 -17.27 12.85
C CYS A 295 -5.75 -16.97 12.09
N LYS A 296 -4.70 -17.74 12.30
CA LYS A 296 -3.40 -17.62 11.62
C LYS A 296 -3.07 -18.88 10.81
N SER A 297 -4.06 -19.76 10.62
CA SER A 297 -3.87 -21.04 9.95
C SER A 297 -3.87 -20.88 8.45
N GLU A 298 -2.98 -21.59 7.78
CA GLU A 298 -2.96 -21.75 6.31
C GLU A 298 -4.09 -22.67 5.81
N LYS A 299 -4.77 -23.35 6.74
CA LYS A 299 -5.81 -24.33 6.41
C LYS A 299 -7.19 -23.71 6.58
N ILE A 300 -7.87 -23.47 5.48
CA ILE A 300 -9.28 -23.07 5.45
C ILE A 300 -10.13 -24.30 5.15
N ILE A 301 -11.14 -24.55 5.98
CA ILE A 301 -12.12 -25.61 5.76
C ILE A 301 -13.48 -24.94 5.52
N TRP A 302 -14.00 -25.10 4.32
CA TRP A 302 -15.28 -24.55 3.92
C TRP A 302 -16.41 -25.52 4.30
N GLN A 303 -17.41 -25.01 5.01
CA GLN A 303 -18.62 -25.74 5.33
C GLN A 303 -19.82 -24.85 5.00
N ASN A 304 -20.62 -25.26 4.02
CA ASN A 304 -21.86 -24.56 3.71
C ASN A 304 -22.99 -25.08 4.61
N THR A 305 -23.50 -24.21 5.48
CA THR A 305 -24.60 -24.56 6.41
C THR A 305 -25.99 -24.17 5.90
N GLY A 306 -26.05 -23.54 4.71
CA GLY A 306 -27.30 -23.08 4.12
C GLY A 306 -27.95 -21.87 4.79
N HIS A 307 -27.25 -21.20 5.74
CA HIS A 307 -27.77 -20.00 6.38
C HIS A 307 -27.46 -18.74 5.55
N ALA A 308 -28.34 -17.74 5.71
CA ALA A 308 -28.16 -16.42 5.10
C ALA A 308 -26.93 -15.69 5.65
N ARG A 309 -26.49 -14.72 4.90
CA ARG A 309 -25.34 -13.84 5.18
C ARG A 309 -25.63 -12.86 6.32
#